data_de2c68e80ad623eec47054fa7e04539f
#
_entry.id   de2c68e80ad623eec47054fa7e04539f
#
_cell.length_a   1.000
_cell.length_b   1.000
_cell.length_c   1.000
_cell.angle_alpha   90.00
_cell.angle_beta   90.00
_cell.angle_gamma   90.00
#
_symmetry.space_group_name_H-M   'P 1'
#
loop_
_entity.id
_entity.type
_entity.pdbx_description
1 polymer ?
#
loop_
_entity_poly.entity_id
_entity_poly.type
_entity_poly.pdbx_seq_one_letter_code
_entity_poly.pdbx_strand_id
1 'polypeptide(L)'
;MRALICQRHGPVEDVLPGDMPNAPAPGPHDVTIAVEVASVSHATKLLIEGHYQSRPPLPFVPGTEAAGRVIACGAEVTRLKPGDKVVALSRWGCYAERLTLPEHTVYPVPDDLPLLSALPIPISYGTAWCALLWRAAMQPGDTVLVLGAGSGVGLAAVEIASSLGATVLACASTDTKRQAALAAGAAHAFAADENMVQAVKAASGGRGADVVLDAVGGDAFERSVRAAAANARMVSVGFASGRVPDVPLNLLLVKNIALHGFFFGRYIGWTPADERIVHAPAMQRTMSTLFDWARSKRIRPAVTAVYPITGLAAALAALESRQVVGKVAITITTETNPCMSSPPDSPTGRAAPA
;
A
#
# COMPACT_ATOMS: atom_id res chain seq x y z
N MET A 1 7.39 -5.43 26.64
CA MET A 1 6.79 -4.42 25.76
C MET A 1 5.37 -4.82 25.40
N ARG A 2 4.47 -3.85 25.27
CA ARG A 2 3.09 -4.14 24.86
C ARG A 2 3.01 -4.41 23.35
N ALA A 3 2.16 -5.36 22.96
CA ALA A 3 1.94 -5.74 21.58
C ALA A 3 0.53 -6.32 21.39
N LEU A 4 0.07 -6.41 20.15
CA LEU A 4 -1.04 -7.27 19.78
C LEU A 4 -0.51 -8.66 19.47
N ILE A 5 -1.06 -9.69 20.11
CA ILE A 5 -0.55 -11.05 20.03
C ILE A 5 -1.58 -11.96 19.36
N CYS A 6 -1.18 -12.61 18.27
CA CYS A 6 -1.93 -13.68 17.62
C CYS A 6 -1.45 -15.02 18.19
N GLN A 7 -2.24 -15.61 19.09
CA GLN A 7 -1.94 -16.89 19.73
C GLN A 7 -2.24 -18.09 18.82
N ARG A 8 -3.19 -17.95 17.91
CA ARG A 8 -3.61 -18.95 16.93
C ARG A 8 -4.09 -18.27 15.67
N HIS A 9 -3.97 -18.93 14.53
CA HIS A 9 -4.62 -18.45 13.30
C HIS A 9 -6.15 -18.57 13.44
N GLY A 10 -6.86 -17.53 13.04
CA GLY A 10 -8.33 -17.47 13.15
C GLY A 10 -8.88 -16.05 13.08
N PRO A 11 -10.05 -15.81 13.71
CA PRO A 11 -10.68 -14.50 13.71
C PRO A 11 -9.80 -13.41 14.32
N VAL A 12 -9.92 -12.19 13.81
CA VAL A 12 -9.14 -11.05 14.29
C VAL A 12 -9.43 -10.70 15.75
N GLU A 13 -10.61 -11.03 16.24
CA GLU A 13 -11.06 -10.84 17.62
C GLU A 13 -10.20 -11.63 18.62
N ASP A 14 -9.52 -12.69 18.17
CA ASP A 14 -8.59 -13.49 18.97
C ASP A 14 -7.21 -12.84 19.10
N VAL A 15 -6.93 -11.75 18.40
CA VAL A 15 -5.69 -10.98 18.51
C VAL A 15 -5.84 -9.96 19.63
N LEU A 16 -5.22 -10.24 20.75
CA LEU A 16 -5.40 -9.46 21.97
C LEU A 16 -4.14 -8.68 22.35
N PRO A 17 -4.29 -7.51 23.01
CA PRO A 17 -3.18 -6.83 23.66
C PRO A 17 -2.57 -7.72 24.73
N GLY A 18 -1.24 -7.75 24.80
CA GLY A 18 -0.51 -8.51 25.80
C GLY A 18 0.93 -8.02 25.94
N ASP A 19 1.63 -8.59 26.91
CA ASP A 19 3.04 -8.32 27.13
C ASP A 19 3.91 -9.37 26.43
N MET A 20 4.88 -8.88 25.69
CA MET A 20 5.92 -9.66 25.05
C MET A 20 7.29 -9.31 25.67
N PRO A 21 8.28 -10.20 25.61
CA PRO A 21 9.66 -9.82 25.87
C PRO A 21 10.02 -8.57 25.05
N ASN A 22 10.93 -7.75 25.57
CA ASN A 22 11.44 -6.63 24.79
C ASN A 22 12.04 -7.13 23.47
N ALA A 23 11.96 -6.30 22.43
CA ALA A 23 12.67 -6.56 21.19
C ALA A 23 14.14 -6.88 21.48
N PRO A 24 14.74 -7.87 20.81
CA PRO A 24 16.15 -8.20 21.03
C PRO A 24 17.04 -7.00 20.75
N ALA A 25 18.22 -6.96 21.36
CA ALA A 25 19.24 -5.97 20.97
C ALA A 25 19.51 -6.09 19.46
N PRO A 26 19.72 -4.97 18.75
CA PRO A 26 19.97 -5.01 17.32
C PRO A 26 21.25 -5.77 16.98
N GLY A 27 21.18 -6.66 16.01
CA GLY A 27 22.35 -7.27 15.39
C GLY A 27 23.17 -6.22 14.62
N PRO A 28 24.36 -6.57 14.06
CA PRO A 28 25.24 -5.60 13.43
C PRO A 28 24.59 -4.69 12.40
N HIS A 29 23.68 -5.22 11.58
CA HIS A 29 22.96 -4.48 10.52
C HIS A 29 21.49 -4.20 10.85
N ASP A 30 21.09 -4.36 12.12
CA ASP A 30 19.71 -4.14 12.53
C ASP A 30 19.54 -2.78 13.18
N VAL A 31 18.31 -2.30 13.16
CA VAL A 31 17.86 -1.14 13.93
C VAL A 31 16.67 -1.52 14.80
N THR A 32 16.59 -0.92 15.97
CA THR A 32 15.40 -1.00 16.82
C THR A 32 14.65 0.32 16.72
N ILE A 33 13.37 0.26 16.45
CA ILE A 33 12.48 1.42 16.37
C ILE A 33 11.47 1.40 17.52
N ALA A 34 11.17 2.57 18.09
CA ALA A 34 9.97 2.82 18.87
C ALA A 34 8.83 3.10 17.89
N VAL A 35 7.82 2.24 17.87
CA VAL A 35 6.70 2.34 16.93
C VAL A 35 5.66 3.30 17.48
N GLU A 36 5.31 4.33 16.71
CA GLU A 36 4.24 5.27 17.05
C GLU A 36 2.92 4.88 16.37
N VAL A 37 2.97 4.48 15.11
CA VAL A 37 1.80 4.15 14.30
C VAL A 37 2.11 3.02 13.33
N ALA A 38 1.13 2.15 13.07
CA ALA A 38 1.26 1.05 12.12
C ALA A 38 0.07 0.99 11.17
N SER A 39 0.30 0.56 9.91
CA SER A 39 -0.76 0.47 8.93
C SER A 39 -1.57 -0.82 9.09
N VAL A 40 -2.87 -0.74 8.80
CA VAL A 40 -3.77 -1.88 8.73
C VAL A 40 -4.08 -2.16 7.27
N SER A 41 -3.97 -3.43 6.87
CA SER A 41 -4.15 -3.84 5.48
C SER A 41 -4.88 -5.19 5.37
N HIS A 42 -5.42 -5.47 4.19
CA HIS A 42 -6.01 -6.78 3.91
C HIS A 42 -5.00 -7.94 4.10
N ALA A 43 -3.72 -7.70 3.76
CA ALA A 43 -2.67 -8.70 3.99
C ALA A 43 -2.50 -9.05 5.48
N THR A 44 -2.68 -8.07 6.39
CA THR A 44 -2.66 -8.32 7.84
C THR A 44 -3.74 -9.30 8.27
N LYS A 45 -4.96 -9.15 7.74
CA LYS A 45 -6.05 -10.09 7.99
C LYS A 45 -5.70 -11.49 7.53
N LEU A 46 -5.23 -11.63 6.28
CA LEU A 46 -4.82 -12.92 5.73
C LEU A 46 -3.69 -13.57 6.55
N LEU A 47 -2.76 -12.78 7.11
CA LEU A 47 -1.71 -13.29 8.02
C LEU A 47 -2.32 -13.85 9.31
N ILE A 48 -3.25 -13.11 9.94
CA ILE A 48 -3.93 -13.53 11.17
C ILE A 48 -4.72 -14.81 10.93
N GLU A 49 -5.47 -14.89 9.84
CA GLU A 49 -6.27 -16.05 9.45
C GLU A 49 -5.43 -17.24 8.95
N GLY A 50 -4.13 -17.04 8.71
CA GLY A 50 -3.24 -18.08 8.16
C GLY A 50 -3.44 -18.39 6.68
N HIS A 51 -4.03 -17.47 5.94
CA HIS A 51 -4.32 -17.57 4.50
C HIS A 51 -3.33 -16.81 3.62
N TYR A 52 -2.33 -16.14 4.21
CA TYR A 52 -1.29 -15.45 3.46
C TYR A 52 -0.24 -16.43 2.93
N GLN A 53 0.54 -16.01 1.92
CA GLN A 53 1.59 -16.85 1.28
C GLN A 53 2.66 -17.35 2.27
N SER A 54 2.89 -16.62 3.35
CA SER A 54 3.76 -17.03 4.45
C SER A 54 3.00 -17.09 5.76
N ARG A 55 3.19 -18.17 6.54
CA ARG A 55 2.58 -18.32 7.86
C ARG A 55 3.62 -18.04 8.93
N PRO A 56 3.45 -17.01 9.77
CA PRO A 56 4.31 -16.80 10.92
C PRO A 56 4.21 -17.96 11.90
N PRO A 57 5.30 -18.32 12.62
CA PRO A 57 5.20 -19.23 13.76
C PRO A 57 4.36 -18.58 14.87
N LEU A 58 3.50 -19.37 15.51
CA LEU A 58 2.67 -18.94 16.63
C LEU A 58 3.41 -19.07 17.98
N PRO A 59 3.23 -18.16 18.94
CA PRO A 59 2.50 -16.90 18.81
C PRO A 59 3.30 -15.85 18.03
N PHE A 60 2.63 -14.93 17.34
CA PHE A 60 3.29 -13.82 16.63
C PHE A 60 2.58 -12.49 16.82
N VAL A 61 3.30 -11.40 16.56
CA VAL A 61 2.76 -10.04 16.51
C VAL A 61 2.43 -9.70 15.05
N PRO A 62 1.18 -9.34 14.70
CA PRO A 62 0.83 -8.94 13.34
C PRO A 62 1.42 -7.57 12.95
N GLY A 63 1.04 -7.11 11.74
CA GLY A 63 1.43 -5.83 11.17
C GLY A 63 2.70 -5.91 10.32
N THR A 64 2.64 -5.26 9.16
CA THR A 64 3.71 -5.36 8.13
C THR A 64 4.38 -4.04 7.80
N GLU A 65 3.84 -2.92 8.30
CA GLU A 65 4.33 -1.57 8.02
C GLU A 65 4.10 -0.69 9.25
N ALA A 66 5.16 -0.03 9.72
CA ALA A 66 5.11 0.83 10.89
C ALA A 66 5.94 2.09 10.69
N ALA A 67 5.57 3.17 11.37
CA ALA A 67 6.33 4.40 11.43
C ALA A 67 6.62 4.77 12.89
N GLY A 68 7.77 5.37 13.12
CA GLY A 68 8.23 5.75 14.47
C GLY A 68 9.64 6.33 14.45
N ARG A 69 10.38 6.10 15.53
CA ARG A 69 11.74 6.62 15.68
C ARG A 69 12.74 5.52 15.99
N VAL A 70 13.92 5.66 15.41
CA VAL A 70 15.06 4.80 15.76
C VAL A 70 15.45 5.04 17.21
N ILE A 71 15.62 3.98 17.99
CA ILE A 71 16.08 4.04 19.38
C ILE A 71 17.42 3.35 19.60
N ALA A 72 17.81 2.41 18.73
CA ALA A 72 19.14 1.77 18.77
C ALA A 72 19.53 1.31 17.36
N CYS A 73 20.84 1.29 17.10
CA CYS A 73 21.43 0.80 15.87
C CYS A 73 22.51 -0.24 16.17
N GLY A 74 22.63 -1.24 15.32
CA GLY A 74 23.77 -2.16 15.30
C GLY A 74 25.05 -1.46 14.82
N ALA A 75 26.19 -2.08 15.10
CA ALA A 75 27.51 -1.48 14.88
C ALA A 75 27.84 -1.18 13.40
N GLU A 76 27.23 -1.92 12.47
CA GLU A 76 27.45 -1.77 11.03
C GLU A 76 26.40 -0.87 10.36
N VAL A 77 25.44 -0.34 11.09
CA VAL A 77 24.42 0.58 10.57
C VAL A 77 25.04 1.95 10.38
N THR A 78 25.05 2.45 9.15
CA THR A 78 25.65 3.75 8.80
C THR A 78 24.66 4.79 8.31
N ARG A 79 23.45 4.37 7.88
CA ARG A 79 22.46 5.25 7.26
C ARG A 79 21.44 5.84 8.24
N LEU A 80 21.37 5.29 9.43
CA LEU A 80 20.37 5.62 10.44
C LEU A 80 21.05 5.84 11.80
N LYS A 81 20.46 6.71 12.61
CA LYS A 81 20.92 6.99 13.99
C LYS A 81 19.72 7.11 14.93
N PRO A 82 19.92 6.91 16.24
CA PRO A 82 18.89 7.18 17.23
C PRO A 82 18.29 8.59 17.09
N GLY A 83 16.97 8.67 17.17
CA GLY A 83 16.17 9.88 16.96
C GLY A 83 15.60 10.06 15.56
N ASP A 84 16.16 9.42 14.54
CA ASP A 84 15.66 9.53 13.17
C ASP A 84 14.22 9.06 13.06
N LYS A 85 13.39 9.85 12.37
CA LYS A 85 12.05 9.42 11.94
C LYS A 85 12.17 8.41 10.84
N VAL A 86 11.42 7.31 10.95
CA VAL A 86 11.49 6.23 9.95
C VAL A 86 10.13 5.61 9.65
N VAL A 87 9.99 5.04 8.46
CA VAL A 87 8.99 4.01 8.16
C VAL A 87 9.72 2.70 7.90
N ALA A 88 9.20 1.62 8.46
CA ALA A 88 9.81 0.30 8.42
C ALA A 88 8.85 -0.76 7.87
N LEU A 89 9.39 -1.72 7.12
CA LEU A 89 8.67 -2.85 6.56
C LEU A 89 9.19 -4.16 7.16
N SER A 90 8.28 -4.96 7.69
CA SER A 90 8.56 -6.28 8.23
C SER A 90 7.51 -7.28 7.73
N ARG A 91 7.85 -8.57 7.71
CA ARG A 91 6.88 -9.63 7.40
C ARG A 91 5.72 -9.66 8.39
N TRP A 92 6.01 -9.35 9.67
CA TRP A 92 5.12 -9.22 10.82
C TRP A 92 5.86 -8.47 11.93
N GLY A 93 5.20 -8.20 13.05
CA GLY A 93 5.85 -7.58 14.21
C GLY A 93 5.55 -6.09 14.41
N CYS A 94 4.87 -5.44 13.46
CA CYS A 94 4.68 -3.99 13.51
C CYS A 94 3.65 -3.51 14.55
N TYR A 95 2.85 -4.40 15.14
CA TYR A 95 1.85 -4.03 16.15
C TYR A 95 2.40 -4.22 17.57
N ALA A 96 3.60 -3.72 17.81
CA ALA A 96 4.29 -3.70 19.10
C ALA A 96 4.97 -2.34 19.33
N GLU A 97 5.19 -1.98 20.59
CA GLU A 97 5.87 -0.73 20.97
C GLU A 97 7.30 -0.62 20.41
N ARG A 98 7.96 -1.76 20.19
CA ARG A 98 9.33 -1.81 19.66
C ARG A 98 9.46 -2.91 18.62
N LEU A 99 10.22 -2.62 17.58
CA LEU A 99 10.50 -3.55 16.50
C LEU A 99 12.00 -3.49 16.15
N THR A 100 12.68 -4.65 16.16
CA THR A 100 14.07 -4.78 15.68
C THR A 100 14.06 -5.49 14.34
N LEU A 101 14.71 -4.90 13.33
CA LEU A 101 14.69 -5.41 11.96
C LEU A 101 15.91 -4.88 11.17
N PRO A 102 16.29 -5.56 10.05
CA PRO A 102 17.38 -5.11 9.20
C PRO A 102 17.17 -3.70 8.65
N GLU A 103 18.20 -2.87 8.67
CA GLU A 103 18.19 -1.48 8.19
C GLU A 103 17.74 -1.34 6.72
N HIS A 104 17.90 -2.41 5.91
CA HIS A 104 17.60 -2.41 4.48
C HIS A 104 16.11 -2.16 4.16
N THR A 105 15.22 -2.43 5.10
CA THR A 105 13.77 -2.19 4.99
C THR A 105 13.29 -1.07 5.92
N VAL A 106 14.21 -0.23 6.38
CA VAL A 106 13.94 0.96 7.16
C VAL A 106 14.32 2.20 6.34
N TYR A 107 13.39 3.11 6.20
CA TYR A 107 13.50 4.27 5.33
C TYR A 107 13.41 5.56 6.15
N PRO A 108 14.45 6.41 6.13
CA PRO A 108 14.41 7.68 6.84
C PRO A 108 13.34 8.60 6.25
N VAL A 109 12.54 9.18 7.13
CA VAL A 109 11.48 10.13 6.79
C VAL A 109 12.01 11.55 6.99
N PRO A 110 11.86 12.45 6.02
CA PRO A 110 12.21 13.86 6.19
C PRO A 110 11.53 14.49 7.41
N ASP A 111 12.23 15.37 8.13
CA ASP A 111 11.74 15.95 9.39
C ASP A 111 10.44 16.73 9.26
N ASP A 112 10.24 17.38 8.13
CA ASP A 112 9.05 18.17 7.78
C ASP A 112 7.85 17.32 7.30
N LEU A 113 8.03 15.99 7.08
CA LEU A 113 6.94 15.11 6.68
C LEU A 113 6.34 14.40 7.91
N PRO A 114 5.02 14.54 8.18
CA PRO A 114 4.38 13.81 9.29
C PRO A 114 4.44 12.29 9.10
N LEU A 115 4.62 11.52 10.19
CA LEU A 115 4.68 10.05 10.14
C LEU A 115 3.42 9.42 9.53
N LEU A 116 2.24 9.98 9.80
CA LEU A 116 0.98 9.51 9.19
C LEU A 116 0.95 9.69 7.67
N SER A 117 1.58 10.74 7.14
CA SER A 117 1.71 10.94 5.70
C SER A 117 2.81 10.05 5.10
N ALA A 118 3.85 9.74 5.85
CA ALA A 118 4.94 8.88 5.43
C ALA A 118 4.55 7.39 5.43
N LEU A 119 3.72 6.97 6.39
CA LEU A 119 3.35 5.57 6.63
C LEU A 119 2.84 4.81 5.39
N PRO A 120 1.98 5.38 4.50
CA PRO A 120 1.51 4.64 3.32
C PRO A 120 2.56 4.47 2.23
N ILE A 121 3.65 5.24 2.26
CA ILE A 121 4.58 5.35 1.12
C ILE A 121 5.25 4.03 0.78
N PRO A 122 5.90 3.31 1.71
CA PRO A 122 6.68 2.14 1.32
C PRO A 122 5.85 1.03 0.67
N ILE A 123 4.74 0.61 1.26
CA ILE A 123 3.93 -0.46 0.66
C ILE A 123 3.07 0.04 -0.48
N SER A 124 2.27 1.09 -0.29
CA SER A 124 1.30 1.49 -1.31
C SER A 124 1.98 2.14 -2.52
N TYR A 125 2.78 3.17 -2.27
CA TYR A 125 3.45 3.89 -3.37
C TYR A 125 4.65 3.11 -3.92
N GLY A 126 5.39 2.41 -3.07
CA GLY A 126 6.47 1.52 -3.52
C GLY A 126 5.96 0.41 -4.43
N THR A 127 4.84 -0.25 -4.07
CA THR A 127 4.20 -1.26 -4.94
C THR A 127 3.76 -0.65 -6.26
N ALA A 128 3.05 0.48 -6.24
CA ALA A 128 2.56 1.15 -7.44
C ALA A 128 3.71 1.61 -8.35
N TRP A 129 4.76 2.23 -7.76
CA TRP A 129 5.95 2.67 -8.48
C TRP A 129 6.64 1.52 -9.21
N CYS A 130 6.95 0.45 -8.47
CA CYS A 130 7.66 -0.69 -9.06
C CYS A 130 6.80 -1.43 -10.08
N ALA A 131 5.50 -1.56 -9.85
CA ALA A 131 4.59 -2.19 -10.80
C ALA A 131 4.49 -1.39 -12.11
N LEU A 132 4.32 -0.07 -12.02
CA LEU A 132 4.18 0.79 -13.19
C LEU A 132 5.50 0.97 -13.94
N LEU A 133 6.60 1.27 -13.23
CA LEU A 133 7.84 1.66 -13.88
C LEU A 133 8.79 0.48 -14.13
N TRP A 134 8.91 -0.46 -13.17
CA TRP A 134 9.87 -1.57 -13.34
C TRP A 134 9.24 -2.74 -14.11
N ARG A 135 7.95 -2.98 -13.95
CA ARG A 135 7.28 -4.13 -14.61
C ARG A 135 6.55 -3.75 -15.88
N ALA A 136 5.69 -2.75 -15.82
CA ALA A 136 4.95 -2.29 -16.99
C ALA A 136 5.81 -1.38 -17.90
N ALA A 137 6.95 -0.87 -17.45
CA ALA A 137 7.75 0.11 -18.18
C ALA A 137 6.88 1.26 -18.73
N MET A 138 5.96 1.77 -17.91
CA MET A 138 5.02 2.84 -18.26
C MET A 138 5.77 4.06 -18.79
N GLN A 139 5.26 4.65 -19.84
CA GLN A 139 5.80 5.84 -20.47
C GLN A 139 4.85 7.04 -20.36
N PRO A 140 5.36 8.29 -20.41
CA PRO A 140 4.52 9.46 -20.59
C PRO A 140 3.64 9.30 -21.84
N GLY A 141 2.35 9.67 -21.75
CA GLY A 141 1.38 9.52 -22.83
C GLY A 141 0.68 8.16 -22.89
N ASP A 142 1.11 7.15 -22.11
CA ASP A 142 0.36 5.90 -21.97
C ASP A 142 -1.04 6.16 -21.38
N THR A 143 -2.02 5.37 -21.81
CA THR A 143 -3.32 5.25 -21.14
C THR A 143 -3.23 4.15 -20.09
N VAL A 144 -3.35 4.50 -18.81
CA VAL A 144 -3.21 3.58 -17.68
C VAL A 144 -4.57 3.30 -17.05
N LEU A 145 -5.02 2.04 -17.10
CA LEU A 145 -6.20 1.58 -16.37
C LEU A 145 -5.80 1.05 -14.99
N VAL A 146 -6.35 1.66 -13.94
CA VAL A 146 -6.10 1.23 -12.55
C VAL A 146 -7.35 0.56 -12.00
N LEU A 147 -7.30 -0.75 -11.75
CA LEU A 147 -8.36 -1.48 -11.07
C LEU A 147 -8.18 -1.39 -9.54
N GLY A 148 -9.26 -1.07 -8.84
CA GLY A 148 -9.24 -0.82 -7.40
C GLY A 148 -8.65 0.55 -7.04
N ALA A 149 -8.89 1.56 -7.88
CA ALA A 149 -8.31 2.89 -7.77
C ALA A 149 -8.62 3.66 -6.47
N GLY A 150 -9.58 3.20 -5.66
CA GLY A 150 -9.84 3.76 -4.32
C GLY A 150 -9.10 3.08 -3.17
N SER A 151 -8.27 2.06 -3.44
CA SER A 151 -7.42 1.40 -2.44
C SER A 151 -6.09 2.16 -2.26
N GLY A 152 -5.33 1.82 -1.22
CA GLY A 152 -4.03 2.46 -1.00
C GLY A 152 -3.08 2.34 -2.19
N VAL A 153 -2.92 1.13 -2.77
CA VAL A 153 -2.07 0.92 -3.97
C VAL A 153 -2.70 1.56 -5.20
N GLY A 154 -4.04 1.49 -5.34
CA GLY A 154 -4.74 2.06 -6.49
C GLY A 154 -4.63 3.59 -6.56
N LEU A 155 -4.87 4.30 -5.44
CA LEU A 155 -4.69 5.76 -5.38
C LEU A 155 -3.24 6.17 -5.64
N ALA A 156 -2.28 5.43 -5.03
CA ALA A 156 -0.86 5.66 -5.29
C ALA A 156 -0.52 5.50 -6.79
N ALA A 157 -1.10 4.50 -7.45
CA ALA A 157 -0.90 4.29 -8.89
C ALA A 157 -1.51 5.43 -9.73
N VAL A 158 -2.69 5.92 -9.35
CA VAL A 158 -3.31 7.09 -10.01
C VAL A 158 -2.41 8.31 -9.90
N GLU A 159 -1.96 8.65 -8.70
CA GLU A 159 -1.11 9.83 -8.47
C GLU A 159 0.25 9.71 -9.19
N ILE A 160 0.91 8.55 -9.12
CA ILE A 160 2.21 8.33 -9.77
C ILE A 160 2.06 8.42 -11.29
N ALA A 161 1.10 7.70 -11.88
CA ALA A 161 0.92 7.66 -13.32
C ALA A 161 0.54 9.04 -13.88
N SER A 162 -0.40 9.74 -13.24
CA SER A 162 -0.79 11.10 -13.62
C SER A 162 0.38 12.07 -13.50
N SER A 163 1.16 12.02 -12.40
CA SER A 163 2.35 12.86 -12.20
C SER A 163 3.45 12.63 -13.23
N LEU A 164 3.45 11.48 -13.88
CA LEU A 164 4.41 11.13 -14.94
C LEU A 164 3.85 11.33 -16.35
N GLY A 165 2.70 11.99 -16.49
CA GLY A 165 2.14 12.37 -17.79
C GLY A 165 1.35 11.26 -18.50
N ALA A 166 0.89 10.22 -17.78
CA ALA A 166 -0.03 9.25 -18.32
C ALA A 166 -1.49 9.73 -18.23
N THR A 167 -2.34 9.27 -19.13
CA THR A 167 -3.80 9.44 -19.03
C THR A 167 -4.36 8.32 -18.16
N VAL A 168 -4.81 8.64 -16.95
CA VAL A 168 -5.24 7.62 -15.99
C VAL A 168 -6.75 7.40 -16.07
N LEU A 169 -7.15 6.16 -16.24
CA LEU A 169 -8.52 5.67 -16.21
C LEU A 169 -8.71 4.86 -14.92
N ALA A 170 -9.50 5.39 -13.98
CA ALA A 170 -9.68 4.80 -12.66
C ALA A 170 -10.93 3.91 -12.63
N CYS A 171 -10.79 2.69 -12.08
CA CYS A 171 -11.92 1.80 -11.85
C CYS A 171 -12.08 1.54 -10.35
N ALA A 172 -13.25 1.93 -9.78
CA ALA A 172 -13.52 1.80 -8.36
C ALA A 172 -15.00 1.50 -8.06
N SER A 173 -15.25 0.80 -6.94
CA SER A 173 -16.55 0.21 -6.61
C SER A 173 -17.62 1.22 -6.16
N THR A 174 -17.24 2.35 -5.55
CA THR A 174 -18.19 3.34 -5.02
C THR A 174 -17.94 4.71 -5.61
N ASP A 175 -18.97 5.58 -5.60
CA ASP A 175 -18.83 6.97 -6.06
C ASP A 175 -17.77 7.72 -5.27
N THR A 176 -17.75 7.59 -3.95
CA THR A 176 -16.73 8.21 -3.10
C THR A 176 -15.31 7.84 -3.54
N LYS A 177 -15.07 6.57 -3.86
CA LYS A 177 -13.77 6.10 -4.35
C LYS A 177 -13.46 6.62 -5.76
N ARG A 178 -14.45 6.73 -6.62
CA ARG A 178 -14.28 7.33 -7.96
C ARG A 178 -13.93 8.81 -7.88
N GLN A 179 -14.63 9.56 -7.01
CA GLN A 179 -14.31 10.97 -6.76
C GLN A 179 -12.90 11.15 -6.17
N ALA A 180 -12.50 10.29 -5.25
CA ALA A 180 -11.13 10.30 -4.71
C ALA A 180 -10.08 10.04 -5.80
N ALA A 181 -10.34 9.11 -6.72
CA ALA A 181 -9.44 8.84 -7.83
C ALA A 181 -9.35 10.02 -8.82
N LEU A 182 -10.47 10.70 -9.10
CA LEU A 182 -10.47 11.94 -9.90
C LEU A 182 -9.67 13.04 -9.21
N ALA A 183 -9.87 13.24 -7.91
CA ALA A 183 -9.10 14.22 -7.12
C ALA A 183 -7.59 13.88 -7.05
N ALA A 184 -7.23 12.59 -7.17
CA ALA A 184 -5.87 12.10 -7.24
C ALA A 184 -5.22 12.23 -8.64
N GLY A 185 -5.96 12.73 -9.65
CA GLY A 185 -5.45 13.02 -10.99
C GLY A 185 -5.89 12.05 -12.08
N ALA A 186 -6.88 11.17 -11.82
CA ALA A 186 -7.46 10.37 -12.89
C ALA A 186 -8.24 11.27 -13.87
N ALA A 187 -8.09 11.05 -15.18
CA ALA A 187 -8.85 11.76 -16.21
C ALA A 187 -10.32 11.29 -16.25
N HIS A 188 -10.55 10.02 -16.00
CA HIS A 188 -11.88 9.42 -15.95
C HIS A 188 -11.97 8.38 -14.82
N ALA A 189 -13.18 8.21 -14.27
CA ALA A 189 -13.44 7.19 -13.25
C ALA A 189 -14.77 6.48 -13.53
N PHE A 190 -14.76 5.14 -13.46
CA PHE A 190 -15.94 4.30 -13.72
C PHE A 190 -16.09 3.17 -12.70
N ALA A 191 -17.26 2.52 -12.73
CA ALA A 191 -17.48 1.27 -12.01
C ALA A 191 -16.81 0.08 -12.74
N ALA A 192 -16.55 -1.01 -12.01
CA ALA A 192 -16.02 -2.27 -12.56
C ALA A 192 -17.17 -3.20 -13.02
N ASP A 193 -18.12 -2.64 -13.78
CA ASP A 193 -19.30 -3.35 -14.29
C ASP A 193 -19.14 -3.79 -15.75
N GLU A 194 -20.22 -4.24 -16.37
CA GLU A 194 -20.28 -4.69 -17.77
C GLU A 194 -19.95 -3.59 -18.77
N ASN A 195 -20.13 -2.31 -18.41
CA ASN A 195 -19.87 -1.16 -19.28
C ASN A 195 -18.40 -0.73 -19.26
N MET A 196 -17.57 -1.25 -18.34
CA MET A 196 -16.18 -0.87 -18.17
C MET A 196 -15.37 -0.92 -19.46
N VAL A 197 -15.55 -1.97 -20.27
CA VAL A 197 -14.80 -2.14 -21.53
C VAL A 197 -15.11 -1.02 -22.52
N GLN A 198 -16.39 -0.67 -22.64
CA GLN A 198 -16.84 0.41 -23.54
C GLN A 198 -16.37 1.77 -23.01
N ALA A 199 -16.46 2.01 -21.71
CA ALA A 199 -16.01 3.24 -21.06
C ALA A 199 -14.51 3.47 -21.27
N VAL A 200 -13.68 2.44 -21.06
CA VAL A 200 -12.22 2.51 -21.29
C VAL A 200 -11.93 2.80 -22.77
N LYS A 201 -12.59 2.12 -23.70
CA LYS A 201 -12.40 2.36 -25.15
C LYS A 201 -12.83 3.76 -25.55
N ALA A 202 -13.97 4.25 -25.07
CA ALA A 202 -14.43 5.60 -25.37
C ALA A 202 -13.42 6.66 -24.86
N ALA A 203 -12.93 6.50 -23.63
CA ALA A 203 -11.96 7.42 -23.01
C ALA A 203 -10.56 7.37 -23.65
N SER A 204 -10.24 6.28 -24.40
CA SER A 204 -8.94 6.08 -25.07
C SER A 204 -9.00 6.24 -26.61
N GLY A 205 -10.06 6.86 -27.13
CA GLY A 205 -10.24 7.02 -28.60
C GLY A 205 -10.37 5.67 -29.34
N GLY A 206 -10.95 4.66 -28.71
CA GLY A 206 -11.17 3.32 -29.28
C GLY A 206 -10.00 2.34 -29.09
N ARG A 207 -8.80 2.80 -28.69
CA ARG A 207 -7.58 1.96 -28.61
C ARG A 207 -7.61 0.98 -27.45
N GLY A 208 -8.09 1.41 -26.28
CA GLY A 208 -7.98 0.69 -25.01
C GLY A 208 -6.80 1.18 -24.16
N ALA A 209 -6.55 0.52 -23.02
CA ALA A 209 -5.48 0.88 -22.08
C ALA A 209 -4.13 0.26 -22.49
N ASP A 210 -3.08 1.07 -22.53
CA ASP A 210 -1.70 0.66 -22.83
C ASP A 210 -1.06 -0.08 -21.63
N VAL A 211 -1.45 0.34 -20.40
CA VAL A 211 -1.03 -0.30 -19.15
C VAL A 211 -2.26 -0.60 -18.32
N VAL A 212 -2.30 -1.77 -17.67
CA VAL A 212 -3.31 -2.13 -16.68
C VAL A 212 -2.62 -2.49 -15.37
N LEU A 213 -2.94 -1.80 -14.28
CA LEU A 213 -2.54 -2.19 -12.94
C LEU A 213 -3.74 -2.77 -12.20
N ASP A 214 -3.62 -4.03 -11.78
CA ASP A 214 -4.68 -4.76 -11.11
C ASP A 214 -4.33 -5.15 -9.67
N ALA A 215 -5.12 -4.65 -8.72
CA ALA A 215 -5.07 -5.04 -7.31
C ALA A 215 -6.34 -5.81 -6.88
N VAL A 216 -7.26 -6.11 -7.82
CA VAL A 216 -8.60 -6.63 -7.53
C VAL A 216 -8.75 -8.10 -7.92
N GLY A 217 -8.28 -8.47 -9.10
CA GLY A 217 -8.50 -9.79 -9.67
C GLY A 217 -9.96 -9.99 -10.12
N GLY A 218 -10.38 -11.25 -10.22
CA GLY A 218 -11.72 -11.66 -10.57
C GLY A 218 -12.24 -11.05 -11.88
N ASP A 219 -13.55 -10.78 -11.93
CA ASP A 219 -14.23 -10.29 -13.13
C ASP A 219 -13.68 -8.97 -13.66
N ALA A 220 -13.23 -8.08 -12.75
CA ALA A 220 -12.67 -6.79 -13.14
C ALA A 220 -11.40 -6.98 -13.99
N PHE A 221 -10.52 -7.90 -13.57
CA PHE A 221 -9.33 -8.26 -14.35
C PHE A 221 -9.72 -8.86 -15.72
N GLU A 222 -10.62 -9.84 -15.74
CA GLU A 222 -11.04 -10.52 -16.97
C GLU A 222 -11.64 -9.55 -18.01
N ARG A 223 -12.43 -8.57 -17.54
CA ARG A 223 -12.93 -7.49 -18.40
C ARG A 223 -11.79 -6.59 -18.88
N SER A 224 -10.79 -6.32 -18.03
CA SER A 224 -9.68 -5.43 -18.39
C SER A 224 -8.83 -5.98 -19.52
N VAL A 225 -8.72 -7.31 -19.69
CA VAL A 225 -8.05 -7.94 -20.86
C VAL A 225 -8.73 -7.53 -22.17
N ARG A 226 -10.09 -7.41 -22.19
CA ARG A 226 -10.83 -6.92 -23.36
C ARG A 226 -10.67 -5.42 -23.55
N ALA A 227 -10.52 -4.67 -22.47
CA ALA A 227 -10.34 -3.22 -22.48
C ALA A 227 -8.90 -2.78 -22.81
N ALA A 228 -7.92 -3.69 -22.68
CA ALA A 228 -6.53 -3.42 -23.00
C ALA A 228 -6.32 -3.17 -24.50
N ALA A 229 -5.36 -2.32 -24.84
CA ALA A 229 -4.90 -2.06 -26.20
C ALA A 229 -4.09 -3.25 -26.77
N ALA A 230 -3.77 -3.22 -28.06
CA ALA A 230 -2.74 -4.09 -28.61
C ALA A 230 -1.37 -3.71 -28.01
N ASN A 231 -0.53 -4.73 -27.74
CA ASN A 231 0.78 -4.60 -27.06
C ASN A 231 0.69 -4.04 -25.62
N ALA A 232 -0.46 -4.15 -24.97
CA ALA A 232 -0.63 -3.68 -23.60
C ALA A 232 0.23 -4.48 -22.60
N ARG A 233 0.56 -3.83 -21.50
CA ARG A 233 1.33 -4.40 -20.37
C ARG A 233 0.43 -4.42 -19.14
N MET A 234 0.05 -5.61 -18.71
CA MET A 234 -0.84 -5.81 -17.56
C MET A 234 -0.02 -6.30 -16.37
N VAL A 235 -0.23 -5.70 -15.21
CA VAL A 235 0.46 -6.09 -13.97
C VAL A 235 -0.55 -6.42 -12.90
N SER A 236 -0.57 -7.68 -12.45
CA SER A 236 -1.37 -8.13 -11.31
C SER A 236 -0.54 -8.04 -10.03
N VAL A 237 -1.04 -7.31 -9.04
CA VAL A 237 -0.38 -7.06 -7.75
C VAL A 237 -1.16 -7.66 -6.56
N GLY A 238 -2.40 -8.15 -6.79
CA GLY A 238 -3.21 -8.74 -5.74
C GLY A 238 -4.62 -9.10 -6.17
N PHE A 239 -5.35 -9.76 -5.26
CA PHE A 239 -6.68 -10.32 -5.51
C PHE A 239 -7.68 -9.89 -4.43
N ALA A 240 -7.88 -8.57 -4.28
CA ALA A 240 -8.77 -8.01 -3.24
C ALA A 240 -10.25 -8.40 -3.42
N SER A 241 -10.65 -8.93 -4.57
CA SER A 241 -11.96 -9.55 -4.76
C SER A 241 -12.11 -10.89 -4.03
N GLY A 242 -10.99 -11.52 -3.63
CA GLY A 242 -10.95 -12.89 -3.10
C GLY A 242 -10.89 -13.97 -4.19
N ARG A 243 -10.95 -13.60 -5.49
CA ARG A 243 -10.92 -14.54 -6.61
C ARG A 243 -9.72 -14.30 -7.52
N VAL A 244 -8.92 -15.33 -7.73
CA VAL A 244 -7.88 -15.37 -8.77
C VAL A 244 -8.59 -15.42 -10.14
N PRO A 245 -8.25 -14.53 -11.09
CA PRO A 245 -8.93 -14.48 -12.38
C PRO A 245 -8.49 -15.58 -13.32
N ASP A 246 -9.37 -15.99 -14.22
CA ASP A 246 -9.03 -16.80 -15.38
C ASP A 246 -8.49 -15.91 -16.50
N VAL A 247 -7.41 -16.34 -17.13
CA VAL A 247 -6.75 -15.56 -18.19
C VAL A 247 -7.09 -16.13 -19.55
N PRO A 248 -7.84 -15.42 -20.40
CA PRO A 248 -8.14 -15.87 -21.75
C PRO A 248 -6.89 -15.72 -22.64
N LEU A 249 -6.07 -16.76 -22.67
CA LEU A 249 -4.75 -16.75 -23.33
C LEU A 249 -4.84 -16.43 -24.82
N ASN A 250 -5.94 -16.82 -25.49
CA ASN A 250 -6.20 -16.45 -26.88
C ASN A 250 -6.28 -14.93 -27.10
N LEU A 251 -6.81 -14.17 -26.13
CA LEU A 251 -6.84 -12.70 -26.21
C LEU A 251 -5.46 -12.10 -25.99
N LEU A 252 -4.64 -12.68 -25.11
CA LEU A 252 -3.27 -12.24 -24.94
C LEU A 252 -2.49 -12.41 -26.26
N LEU A 253 -2.67 -13.56 -26.92
CA LEU A 253 -2.00 -13.88 -28.18
C LEU A 253 -2.39 -12.90 -29.30
N VAL A 254 -3.69 -12.72 -29.56
CA VAL A 254 -4.12 -11.88 -30.70
C VAL A 254 -3.88 -10.39 -30.50
N LYS A 255 -3.74 -9.95 -29.26
CA LYS A 255 -3.43 -8.55 -28.92
C LYS A 255 -1.96 -8.31 -28.57
N ASN A 256 -1.10 -9.34 -28.56
CA ASN A 256 0.29 -9.26 -28.09
C ASN A 256 0.42 -8.66 -26.67
N ILE A 257 -0.47 -9.04 -25.75
CA ILE A 257 -0.47 -8.52 -24.38
C ILE A 257 0.60 -9.22 -23.55
N ALA A 258 1.43 -8.45 -22.85
CA ALA A 258 2.32 -8.95 -21.79
C ALA A 258 1.58 -8.92 -20.44
N LEU A 259 1.48 -10.09 -19.79
CA LEU A 259 0.94 -10.20 -18.43
C LEU A 259 2.05 -10.48 -17.44
N HIS A 260 2.17 -9.63 -16.44
CA HIS A 260 3.16 -9.71 -15.37
C HIS A 260 2.51 -9.97 -14.02
N GLY A 261 2.97 -10.97 -13.29
CA GLY A 261 2.79 -11.05 -11.84
C GLY A 261 3.80 -10.14 -11.14
N PHE A 262 3.36 -9.46 -10.08
CA PHE A 262 4.24 -8.60 -9.30
C PHE A 262 4.00 -8.79 -7.80
N PHE A 263 5.01 -9.29 -7.10
CA PHE A 263 5.02 -9.42 -5.66
C PHE A 263 6.09 -8.48 -5.06
N PHE A 264 5.65 -7.36 -4.50
CA PHE A 264 6.53 -6.35 -3.90
C PHE A 264 7.38 -6.92 -2.77
N GLY A 265 6.85 -7.91 -2.04
CA GLY A 265 7.55 -8.59 -0.95
C GLY A 265 8.90 -9.21 -1.35
N ARG A 266 9.10 -9.55 -2.63
CA ARG A 266 10.39 -10.06 -3.13
C ARG A 266 11.53 -9.05 -2.91
N TYR A 267 11.27 -7.78 -3.14
CA TYR A 267 12.28 -6.71 -3.06
C TYR A 267 12.63 -6.31 -1.63
N ILE A 268 11.83 -6.73 -0.66
CA ILE A 268 11.96 -6.38 0.76
C ILE A 268 12.16 -7.63 1.65
N GLY A 269 12.53 -8.76 1.05
CA GLY A 269 12.92 -9.98 1.76
C GLY A 269 11.76 -10.84 2.29
N TRP A 270 10.58 -10.77 1.66
CA TRP A 270 9.41 -11.57 2.09
C TRP A 270 9.25 -12.89 1.33
N THR A 271 10.25 -13.30 0.56
CA THR A 271 10.35 -14.61 -0.08
C THR A 271 11.28 -15.53 0.69
N PRO A 272 11.27 -16.85 0.46
CA PRO A 272 12.22 -17.77 1.08
C PRO A 272 13.69 -17.42 0.79
N ALA A 273 13.99 -17.00 -0.44
CA ALA A 273 15.27 -16.38 -0.78
C ALA A 273 15.19 -14.89 -0.41
N ASP A 274 15.90 -14.51 0.66
CA ASP A 274 15.94 -13.11 1.08
C ASP A 274 16.85 -12.28 0.16
N GLU A 275 16.24 -11.64 -0.82
CA GLU A 275 16.94 -10.80 -1.81
C GLU A 275 16.98 -9.30 -1.41
N ARG A 276 16.58 -8.94 -0.17
CA ARG A 276 16.48 -7.51 0.25
C ARG A 276 17.79 -6.75 0.07
N ILE A 277 18.93 -7.36 0.35
CA ILE A 277 20.25 -6.72 0.21
C ILE A 277 20.51 -6.34 -1.25
N VAL A 278 20.20 -7.24 -2.20
CA VAL A 278 20.38 -7.00 -3.63
C VAL A 278 19.54 -5.83 -4.11
N HIS A 279 18.31 -5.71 -3.60
CA HIS A 279 17.36 -4.69 -4.02
C HIS A 279 17.44 -3.40 -3.19
N ALA A 280 18.09 -3.41 -2.03
CA ALA A 280 18.13 -2.27 -1.12
C ALA A 280 18.55 -0.95 -1.78
N PRO A 281 19.61 -0.86 -2.62
CA PRO A 281 19.98 0.40 -3.23
C PRO A 281 18.90 1.00 -4.13
N ALA A 282 18.20 0.16 -4.90
CA ALA A 282 17.10 0.61 -5.75
C ALA A 282 15.88 1.02 -4.93
N MET A 283 15.56 0.25 -3.89
CA MET A 283 14.45 0.56 -2.99
C MET A 283 14.68 1.85 -2.22
N GLN A 284 15.90 2.08 -1.70
CA GLN A 284 16.25 3.32 -0.99
C GLN A 284 16.08 4.54 -1.90
N ARG A 285 16.57 4.49 -3.15
CA ARG A 285 16.35 5.58 -4.11
C ARG A 285 14.88 5.81 -4.41
N THR A 286 14.11 4.75 -4.60
CA THR A 286 12.66 4.85 -4.84
C THR A 286 11.95 5.50 -3.66
N MET A 287 12.25 5.09 -2.43
CA MET A 287 11.63 5.67 -1.23
C MET A 287 12.02 7.14 -1.05
N SER A 288 13.31 7.48 -1.23
CA SER A 288 13.75 8.89 -1.19
C SER A 288 12.97 9.74 -2.20
N THR A 289 12.85 9.27 -3.45
CA THR A 289 12.07 9.98 -4.48
C THR A 289 10.61 10.16 -4.07
N LEU A 290 9.98 9.13 -3.53
CA LEU A 290 8.58 9.19 -3.12
C LEU A 290 8.36 10.10 -1.91
N PHE A 291 9.29 10.14 -0.94
CA PHE A 291 9.24 11.11 0.15
C PHE A 291 9.40 12.55 -0.35
N ASP A 292 10.30 12.81 -1.29
CA ASP A 292 10.46 14.13 -1.90
C ASP A 292 9.21 14.55 -2.69
N TRP A 293 8.55 13.62 -3.36
CA TRP A 293 7.28 13.88 -4.03
C TRP A 293 6.15 14.18 -3.03
N ALA A 294 6.13 13.51 -1.88
CA ALA A 294 5.17 13.81 -0.82
C ALA A 294 5.41 15.20 -0.22
N ARG A 295 6.66 15.57 0.04
CA ARG A 295 7.04 16.92 0.53
C ARG A 295 6.65 18.02 -0.45
N SER A 296 6.90 17.81 -1.73
CA SER A 296 6.53 18.75 -2.80
C SER A 296 5.04 18.73 -3.17
N LYS A 297 4.23 17.91 -2.47
CA LYS A 297 2.80 17.70 -2.73
C LYS A 297 2.48 17.19 -4.14
N ARG A 298 3.47 16.61 -4.81
CA ARG A 298 3.30 15.93 -6.10
C ARG A 298 2.49 14.64 -5.95
N ILE A 299 2.62 13.97 -4.80
CA ILE A 299 1.74 12.91 -4.32
C ILE A 299 1.21 13.30 -2.94
N ARG A 300 0.05 12.76 -2.55
CA ARG A 300 -0.63 13.11 -1.29
C ARG A 300 -1.01 11.85 -0.50
N PRO A 301 -0.01 11.11 0.02
CA PRO A 301 -0.27 9.91 0.79
C PRO A 301 -1.14 10.23 1.99
N ALA A 302 -2.25 9.51 2.15
CA ALA A 302 -3.19 9.77 3.21
C ALA A 302 -3.55 8.50 3.98
N VAL A 303 -3.56 8.62 5.31
CA VAL A 303 -4.24 7.72 6.23
C VAL A 303 -5.58 8.39 6.56
N THR A 304 -6.68 7.72 6.19
CA THR A 304 -8.02 8.31 6.27
C THR A 304 -8.76 7.97 7.56
N ALA A 305 -8.27 6.96 8.31
CA ALA A 305 -8.80 6.61 9.62
C ALA A 305 -7.67 6.06 10.50
N VAL A 306 -7.66 6.47 11.76
CA VAL A 306 -6.71 6.02 12.79
C VAL A 306 -7.48 5.47 13.96
N TYR A 307 -7.14 4.27 14.39
CA TYR A 307 -7.75 3.58 15.53
C TYR A 307 -6.72 3.39 16.64
N PRO A 308 -7.13 3.26 17.90
CA PRO A 308 -6.20 2.83 18.97
C PRO A 308 -5.75 1.39 18.70
N ILE A 309 -4.65 0.96 19.32
CA ILE A 309 -4.14 -0.42 19.21
C ILE A 309 -5.21 -1.47 19.54
N THR A 310 -6.09 -1.19 20.48
CA THR A 310 -7.22 -2.07 20.85
C THR A 310 -8.33 -2.12 19.80
N GLY A 311 -8.30 -1.25 18.81
CA GLY A 311 -9.32 -1.13 17.75
C GLY A 311 -9.00 -1.90 16.47
N LEU A 312 -8.09 -2.88 16.47
CA LEU A 312 -7.69 -3.61 15.26
C LEU A 312 -8.88 -4.26 14.54
N ALA A 313 -9.80 -4.90 15.27
CA ALA A 313 -10.99 -5.53 14.68
C ALA A 313 -11.86 -4.48 13.97
N ALA A 314 -12.11 -3.32 14.59
CA ALA A 314 -12.85 -2.22 13.97
C ALA A 314 -12.14 -1.65 12.73
N ALA A 315 -10.82 -1.52 12.78
CA ALA A 315 -10.01 -1.05 11.65
C ALA A 315 -10.08 -2.02 10.45
N LEU A 316 -10.03 -3.33 10.69
CA LEU A 316 -10.19 -4.35 9.64
C LEU A 316 -11.62 -4.40 9.10
N ALA A 317 -12.64 -4.32 9.96
CA ALA A 317 -14.04 -4.24 9.54
C ALA A 317 -14.30 -3.01 8.65
N ALA A 318 -13.70 -1.86 8.97
CA ALA A 318 -13.77 -0.67 8.13
C ALA A 318 -13.18 -0.89 6.74
N LEU A 319 -12.04 -1.60 6.62
CA LEU A 319 -11.47 -1.97 5.32
C LEU A 319 -12.38 -2.91 4.53
N GLU A 320 -12.99 -3.90 5.20
CA GLU A 320 -13.88 -4.88 4.59
C GLU A 320 -15.20 -4.28 4.11
N SER A 321 -15.72 -3.28 4.81
CA SER A 321 -16.93 -2.55 4.39
C SER A 321 -16.78 -1.89 3.01
N ARG A 322 -15.55 -1.83 2.46
CA ARG A 322 -15.20 -1.16 1.20
C ARG A 322 -15.53 0.34 1.16
N GLN A 323 -15.80 0.95 2.31
CA GLN A 323 -16.06 2.40 2.41
C GLN A 323 -14.78 3.21 2.55
N VAL A 324 -13.70 2.59 3.07
CA VAL A 324 -12.41 3.27 3.23
C VAL A 324 -11.82 3.64 1.88
N VAL A 325 -11.35 4.88 1.80
CA VAL A 325 -10.54 5.42 0.70
C VAL A 325 -9.10 5.52 1.21
N GLY A 326 -8.15 4.94 0.48
CA GLY A 326 -6.73 4.99 0.89
C GLY A 326 -6.36 3.98 1.98
N LYS A 327 -5.75 4.45 3.07
CA LYS A 327 -5.17 3.62 4.14
C LYS A 327 -5.82 3.85 5.50
N VAL A 328 -5.76 2.82 6.33
CA VAL A 328 -6.13 2.83 7.76
C VAL A 328 -4.90 2.54 8.59
N ALA A 329 -4.80 3.13 9.78
CA ALA A 329 -3.71 2.92 10.72
C ALA A 329 -4.24 2.65 12.13
N ILE A 330 -3.35 2.10 12.97
CA ILE A 330 -3.53 2.03 14.42
C ILE A 330 -2.39 2.77 15.11
N THR A 331 -2.70 3.46 16.21
CA THR A 331 -1.68 4.03 17.13
C THR A 331 -1.19 2.94 18.05
N ILE A 332 0.12 2.84 18.23
CA ILE A 332 0.75 1.82 19.07
C ILE A 332 1.04 2.35 20.47
N THR A 333 1.53 3.59 20.59
CA THR A 333 1.79 4.24 21.87
C THR A 333 0.53 4.89 22.43
N THR A 334 0.28 4.71 23.72
CA THR A 334 -0.83 5.35 24.45
C THR A 334 -0.49 6.77 24.93
N GLU A 335 0.75 7.21 24.82
CA GLU A 335 1.12 8.59 25.12
C GLU A 335 0.60 9.51 24.02
N THR A 336 -0.35 10.35 24.39
CA THR A 336 -0.89 11.43 23.54
C THR A 336 0.22 12.43 23.24
N ASN A 337 0.90 12.25 22.12
CA ASN A 337 1.81 13.27 21.59
C ASN A 337 0.93 14.41 21.06
N PRO A 338 1.03 15.65 21.58
CA PRO A 338 0.13 16.76 21.22
C PRO A 338 0.24 17.22 19.76
N CYS A 339 1.04 16.55 18.95
CA CYS A 339 1.19 16.83 17.52
C CYS A 339 0.19 16.09 16.61
N MET A 340 -0.76 15.33 17.17
CA MET A 340 -1.87 14.75 16.43
C MET A 340 -3.09 15.69 16.47
N SER A 341 -2.95 16.90 15.92
CA SER A 341 -4.09 17.79 15.70
C SER A 341 -4.98 17.23 14.62
N SER A 342 -6.25 17.13 14.95
CA SER A 342 -7.50 16.90 14.20
C SER A 342 -7.40 16.66 12.69
N PRO A 343 -8.19 15.74 12.13
CA PRO A 343 -8.35 15.63 10.68
C PRO A 343 -8.88 16.95 10.13
N PRO A 344 -8.52 17.34 8.88
CA PRO A 344 -9.02 18.55 8.28
C PRO A 344 -10.55 18.50 8.22
N ASP A 345 -11.19 19.59 8.65
CA ASP A 345 -12.63 19.80 8.65
C ASP A 345 -13.25 19.40 7.31
N SER A 346 -14.30 18.61 7.39
CA SER A 346 -15.17 18.34 6.26
C SER A 346 -15.73 19.69 5.73
N PRO A 347 -15.77 19.91 4.42
CA PRO A 347 -16.37 21.14 3.89
C PRO A 347 -17.87 21.11 4.20
N THR A 348 -18.28 21.89 5.20
CA THR A 348 -19.68 22.20 5.48
C THR A 348 -20.25 22.91 4.27
N GLY A 349 -21.28 22.31 3.66
CA GLY A 349 -22.04 22.89 2.57
C GLY A 349 -22.57 24.28 2.95
N ARG A 350 -22.12 25.30 2.25
CA ARG A 350 -22.81 26.59 2.24
C ARG A 350 -24.10 26.44 1.45
N ALA A 351 -25.21 26.54 2.18
CA ALA A 351 -26.51 26.82 1.57
C ALA A 351 -26.48 28.21 0.90
N ALA A 352 -26.93 28.28 -0.36
CA ALA A 352 -27.15 29.53 -1.04
C ALA A 352 -28.42 30.22 -0.46
N PRO A 353 -28.42 31.55 -0.27
CA PRO A 353 -29.64 32.25 0.06
C PRO A 353 -30.51 32.47 -1.18
N ALA A 354 -31.82 32.54 -0.92
CA ALA A 354 -32.91 32.70 -1.87
C ALA A 354 -32.82 33.89 -2.81
#